data_99e860d02be30af44816e39e1b28f368
#
_entry.id   99e860d02be30af44816e39e1b28f368
#
_cell.length_a   1.000
_cell.length_b   1.000
_cell.length_c   1.000
_cell.angle_alpha   90.00
_cell.angle_beta   90.00
_cell.angle_gamma   90.00
#
_symmetry.space_group_name_H-M   'P 1'
#
loop_
_entity.id
_entity.type
_entity.pdbx_description
1 polymer ?
#
loop_
_entity_poly.entity_id
_entity_poly.type
_entity_poly.pdbx_seq_one_letter_code
_entity_poly.pdbx_strand_id
1 'polypeptide(L)'
;QSGEMEYFIGNAEPAVVVCSPQNFGWVSKIAFTAGTANVFTLGDDRTGSLLDRAAHCSDTHTSVPMQADDLAAILYTSGTTGRSKGAMLTHGNLLSNAQVLKEYWGWKPGDVLIHALPIFHVHGLFVALHGALINGSKMVWLSKFDPKLVVRKLPEATVFMGVPTLYVRLLAEPGLTKEAVRNMRLFIAGSAPLLIETFNEWRERTGHTILERYGMSETIMLTSNPYAADTRHGQQAERRGG
;
A
#
# COMPACT_ATOMS: atom_id res chain seq x y z
N GLN A 1 14.00 1.00 -19.54
CA GLN A 1 13.06 -0.01 -18.96
C GLN A 1 13.67 -1.43 -18.97
N SER A 2 14.28 -1.92 -20.10
CA SER A 2 14.87 -3.28 -20.08
C SER A 2 16.09 -3.38 -19.20
N GLY A 3 16.99 -2.40 -19.21
CA GLY A 3 18.21 -2.41 -18.39
C GLY A 3 17.97 -2.35 -16.88
N GLU A 4 16.90 -1.70 -16.45
CA GLU A 4 16.47 -1.72 -15.03
C GLU A 4 15.96 -3.10 -14.63
N MET A 5 15.17 -3.74 -15.49
CA MET A 5 14.65 -5.08 -15.21
C MET A 5 15.77 -6.14 -15.23
N GLU A 6 16.74 -6.02 -16.13
CA GLU A 6 17.94 -6.86 -16.10
C GLU A 6 18.69 -6.73 -14.76
N TYR A 7 18.84 -5.50 -14.29
CA TYR A 7 19.45 -5.24 -12.99
C TYR A 7 18.63 -5.83 -11.84
N PHE A 8 17.31 -5.61 -11.79
CA PHE A 8 16.49 -6.08 -10.68
C PHE A 8 16.42 -7.60 -10.63
N ILE A 9 16.20 -8.26 -11.74
CA ILE A 9 16.14 -9.72 -11.81
C ILE A 9 17.49 -10.34 -11.51
N GLY A 10 18.58 -9.80 -12.10
CA GLY A 10 19.93 -10.29 -11.84
C GLY A 10 20.41 -10.04 -10.40
N ASN A 11 19.96 -8.98 -9.75
CA ASN A 11 20.34 -8.66 -8.37
C ASN A 11 19.49 -9.40 -7.32
N ALA A 12 18.20 -9.60 -7.57
CA ALA A 12 17.30 -10.31 -6.66
C ALA A 12 17.40 -11.83 -6.77
N GLU A 13 17.93 -12.35 -7.90
CA GLU A 13 18.07 -13.80 -8.16
C GLU A 13 16.78 -14.59 -7.86
N PRO A 14 15.62 -14.19 -8.39
CA PRO A 14 14.36 -14.79 -8.02
C PRO A 14 14.25 -16.23 -8.55
N ALA A 15 13.70 -17.13 -7.75
CA ALA A 15 13.37 -18.49 -8.19
C ALA A 15 12.21 -18.53 -9.21
N VAL A 16 11.33 -17.52 -9.15
CA VAL A 16 10.14 -17.38 -10.01
C VAL A 16 9.99 -15.92 -10.42
N VAL A 17 9.68 -15.70 -11.69
CA VAL A 17 9.27 -14.39 -12.21
C VAL A 17 7.84 -14.49 -12.72
N VAL A 18 6.98 -13.55 -12.33
CA VAL A 18 5.63 -13.40 -12.86
C VAL A 18 5.50 -12.08 -13.57
N CYS A 19 4.96 -12.08 -14.77
CA CYS A 19 4.74 -10.85 -15.56
C CYS A 19 3.38 -10.88 -16.26
N SER A 20 2.96 -9.74 -16.78
CA SER A 20 1.77 -9.69 -17.64
C SER A 20 2.04 -10.38 -18.98
N PRO A 21 1.00 -10.99 -19.62
CA PRO A 21 1.18 -11.78 -20.87
C PRO A 21 1.89 -11.00 -21.98
N GLN A 22 1.58 -9.71 -22.14
CA GLN A 22 2.20 -8.86 -23.17
C GLN A 22 3.70 -8.63 -22.95
N ASN A 23 4.19 -8.83 -21.74
CA ASN A 23 5.60 -8.64 -21.39
C ASN A 23 6.41 -9.94 -21.39
N PHE A 24 5.76 -11.09 -21.57
CA PHE A 24 6.39 -12.41 -21.43
C PHE A 24 7.64 -12.56 -22.32
N GLY A 25 7.56 -12.15 -23.58
CA GLY A 25 8.64 -12.40 -24.55
C GLY A 25 9.98 -11.76 -24.17
N TRP A 26 9.96 -10.54 -23.66
CA TRP A 26 11.19 -9.85 -23.26
C TRP A 26 11.59 -10.13 -21.79
N VAL A 27 10.59 -10.28 -20.90
CA VAL A 27 10.86 -10.60 -19.48
C VAL A 27 11.44 -12.00 -19.34
N SER A 28 10.91 -13.01 -20.06
CA SER A 28 11.43 -14.37 -20.00
C SER A 28 12.88 -14.44 -20.49
N LYS A 29 13.23 -13.70 -21.54
CA LYS A 29 14.62 -13.64 -22.02
C LYS A 29 15.57 -13.11 -20.93
N ILE A 30 15.19 -12.03 -20.26
CA ILE A 30 15.98 -11.45 -19.15
C ILE A 30 16.10 -12.46 -18.00
N ALA A 31 14.98 -13.05 -17.58
CA ALA A 31 14.94 -14.02 -16.49
C ALA A 31 15.82 -15.23 -16.75
N PHE A 32 15.74 -15.83 -17.96
CA PHE A 32 16.58 -16.96 -18.34
C PHE A 32 18.06 -16.60 -18.39
N THR A 33 18.41 -15.40 -18.87
CA THR A 33 19.78 -14.91 -18.87
C THR A 33 20.32 -14.75 -17.45
N ALA A 34 19.46 -14.37 -16.50
CA ALA A 34 19.80 -14.24 -15.08
C ALA A 34 19.74 -15.58 -14.31
N GLY A 35 19.40 -16.71 -14.97
CA GLY A 35 19.36 -18.04 -14.35
C GLY A 35 17.99 -18.42 -13.77
N THR A 36 16.95 -17.59 -13.90
CA THR A 36 15.59 -17.93 -13.45
C THR A 36 14.86 -18.76 -14.51
N ALA A 37 14.64 -20.03 -14.22
CA ALA A 37 13.98 -20.96 -15.15
C ALA A 37 12.44 -20.89 -15.14
N ASN A 38 11.85 -20.40 -14.04
CA ASN A 38 10.39 -20.37 -13.86
C ASN A 38 9.84 -18.98 -14.14
N VAL A 39 9.23 -18.80 -15.31
CA VAL A 39 8.60 -17.54 -15.69
C VAL A 39 7.14 -17.82 -16.05
N PHE A 40 6.23 -17.14 -15.34
CA PHE A 40 4.79 -17.29 -15.53
C PHE A 40 4.14 -15.98 -15.93
N THR A 41 2.98 -16.11 -16.57
CA THR A 41 2.13 -14.96 -16.91
C THR A 41 0.91 -14.89 -16.00
N LEU A 42 0.48 -13.66 -15.67
CA LEU A 42 -0.77 -13.37 -15.01
C LEU A 42 -1.38 -12.11 -15.64
N GLY A 43 -2.56 -12.25 -16.24
CA GLY A 43 -3.31 -11.15 -16.85
C GLY A 43 -4.28 -10.50 -15.89
N ASP A 44 -4.68 -9.27 -16.21
CA ASP A 44 -5.70 -8.53 -15.46
C ASP A 44 -7.08 -9.20 -15.49
N ASP A 45 -7.33 -10.01 -16.51
CA ASP A 45 -8.52 -10.84 -16.69
C ASP A 45 -8.49 -12.14 -15.85
N ARG A 46 -7.48 -12.33 -15.02
CA ARG A 46 -7.23 -13.53 -14.23
C ARG A 46 -6.98 -14.78 -15.08
N THR A 47 -6.34 -14.62 -16.22
CA THR A 47 -5.82 -15.72 -17.04
C THR A 47 -4.30 -15.72 -17.05
N GLY A 48 -3.69 -16.83 -17.48
CA GLY A 48 -2.26 -16.94 -17.66
C GLY A 48 -1.66 -18.21 -17.08
N SER A 49 -0.43 -18.51 -17.48
CA SER A 49 0.24 -19.77 -17.15
C SER A 49 0.45 -19.99 -15.65
N LEU A 50 0.45 -18.92 -14.82
CA LEU A 50 0.48 -19.06 -13.36
C LEU A 50 -0.78 -19.74 -12.83
N LEU A 51 -1.96 -19.31 -13.28
CA LEU A 51 -3.23 -19.90 -12.85
C LEU A 51 -3.47 -21.25 -13.47
N ASP A 52 -3.06 -21.46 -14.74
CA ASP A 52 -3.10 -22.77 -15.38
C ASP A 52 -2.26 -23.79 -14.58
N ARG A 53 -1.07 -23.39 -14.13
CA ARG A 53 -0.23 -24.23 -13.28
C ARG A 53 -0.86 -24.47 -11.91
N ALA A 54 -1.42 -23.43 -11.29
CA ALA A 54 -2.06 -23.52 -9.97
C ALA A 54 -3.27 -24.48 -9.98
N ALA A 55 -4.03 -24.53 -11.09
CA ALA A 55 -5.18 -25.43 -11.23
C ALA A 55 -4.83 -26.92 -11.11
N HIS A 56 -3.56 -27.28 -11.30
CA HIS A 56 -3.05 -28.65 -11.13
C HIS A 56 -2.38 -28.89 -9.77
N CYS A 57 -2.38 -27.90 -8.88
CA CYS A 57 -1.83 -28.02 -7.54
C CYS A 57 -2.93 -28.34 -6.51
N SER A 58 -2.53 -28.86 -5.36
CA SER A 58 -3.45 -29.01 -4.22
C SER A 58 -3.94 -27.65 -3.76
N ASP A 59 -5.17 -27.57 -3.30
CA ASP A 59 -5.76 -26.42 -2.62
C ASP A 59 -5.31 -26.28 -1.15
N THR A 60 -4.58 -27.27 -0.66
CA THR A 60 -4.01 -27.29 0.69
C THR A 60 -2.50 -27.11 0.64
N HIS A 61 -1.99 -26.24 1.51
CA HIS A 61 -0.55 -25.98 1.65
C HIS A 61 -0.17 -25.81 3.11
N THR A 62 0.92 -26.46 3.50
CA THR A 62 1.54 -26.20 4.82
C THR A 62 2.52 -25.04 4.66
N SER A 63 2.27 -23.95 5.38
CA SER A 63 3.16 -22.79 5.36
C SER A 63 4.56 -23.17 5.83
N VAL A 64 5.57 -22.71 5.11
CA VAL A 64 6.97 -22.86 5.55
C VAL A 64 7.17 -21.99 6.79
N PRO A 65 7.68 -22.56 7.89
CA PRO A 65 7.98 -21.75 9.08
C PRO A 65 9.12 -20.78 8.77
N MET A 66 8.88 -19.49 9.03
CA MET A 66 9.87 -18.43 8.84
C MET A 66 10.23 -17.81 10.19
N GLN A 67 11.49 -17.41 10.33
CA GLN A 67 11.96 -16.67 11.49
C GLN A 67 11.77 -15.16 11.29
N ALA A 68 11.80 -14.40 12.37
CA ALA A 68 11.64 -12.95 12.30
C ALA A 68 12.71 -12.27 11.42
N ASP A 69 13.92 -12.80 11.41
CA ASP A 69 15.07 -12.28 10.67
C ASP A 69 15.14 -12.77 9.22
N ASP A 70 14.28 -13.73 8.84
CA ASP A 70 14.23 -14.18 7.45
C ASP A 70 13.74 -13.06 6.52
N LEU A 71 14.33 -12.99 5.33
CA LEU A 71 13.97 -12.01 4.31
C LEU A 71 12.54 -12.26 3.79
N ALA A 72 11.70 -11.25 3.87
CA ALA A 72 10.33 -11.30 3.38
C ALA A 72 10.14 -10.55 2.07
N ALA A 73 10.84 -9.42 1.87
CA ALA A 73 10.71 -8.61 0.67
C ALA A 73 11.97 -7.81 0.36
N ILE A 74 12.19 -7.55 -0.92
CA ILE A 74 13.19 -6.59 -1.41
C ILE A 74 12.42 -5.51 -2.18
N LEU A 75 12.53 -4.25 -1.73
CA LEU A 75 11.96 -3.10 -2.42
C LEU A 75 13.08 -2.25 -3.01
N TYR A 76 13.06 -2.08 -4.32
CA TYR A 76 14.06 -1.26 -4.99
C TYR A 76 13.70 0.23 -4.92
N THR A 77 14.61 1.05 -4.41
CA THR A 77 14.48 2.50 -4.32
C THR A 77 15.45 3.18 -5.27
N SER A 78 15.04 4.32 -5.81
CA SER A 78 15.93 5.17 -6.60
C SER A 78 16.95 5.87 -5.68
N GLY A 79 18.03 5.18 -5.35
CA GLY A 79 19.09 5.74 -4.49
C GLY A 79 19.64 7.08 -5.01
N THR A 80 20.10 7.93 -4.11
CA THR A 80 20.74 9.22 -4.40
C THR A 80 22.05 9.13 -5.20
N THR A 81 22.59 7.93 -5.39
CA THR A 81 23.92 7.65 -5.94
C THR A 81 23.94 6.83 -7.23
N GLY A 82 22.90 6.91 -8.05
CA GLY A 82 22.88 6.37 -9.43
C GLY A 82 22.12 5.07 -9.62
N ARG A 83 22.53 3.93 -9.06
CA ARG A 83 21.77 2.67 -9.17
C ARG A 83 20.76 2.50 -8.05
N SER A 84 19.58 1.97 -8.39
CA SER A 84 18.57 1.58 -7.40
C SER A 84 19.17 0.57 -6.40
N LYS A 85 18.79 0.69 -5.13
CA LYS A 85 19.21 -0.21 -4.05
C LYS A 85 18.02 -1.00 -3.56
N GLY A 86 18.20 -2.29 -3.33
CA GLY A 86 17.18 -3.16 -2.77
C GLY A 86 17.13 -3.03 -1.24
N ALA A 87 16.07 -2.42 -0.72
CA ALA A 87 15.80 -2.42 0.71
C ALA A 87 15.30 -3.81 1.13
N MET A 88 16.05 -4.47 2.00
CA MET A 88 15.75 -5.80 2.51
C MET A 88 14.84 -5.68 3.74
N LEU A 89 13.62 -6.18 3.65
CA LEU A 89 12.66 -6.19 4.74
C LEU A 89 12.44 -7.62 5.23
N THR A 90 12.60 -7.83 6.53
CA THR A 90 12.38 -9.13 7.16
C THR A 90 10.92 -9.35 7.55
N HIS A 91 10.55 -10.60 7.84
CA HIS A 91 9.23 -10.92 8.39
C HIS A 91 8.96 -10.15 9.70
N GLY A 92 9.98 -10.03 10.56
CA GLY A 92 9.89 -9.25 11.81
C GLY A 92 9.65 -7.77 11.57
N ASN A 93 10.31 -7.16 10.57
CA ASN A 93 10.09 -5.75 10.22
C ASN A 93 8.64 -5.49 9.80
N LEU A 94 8.12 -6.35 8.91
CA LEU A 94 6.76 -6.21 8.39
C LEU A 94 5.71 -6.43 9.49
N LEU A 95 5.87 -7.48 10.29
CA LEU A 95 4.92 -7.85 11.32
C LEU A 95 4.87 -6.81 12.45
N SER A 96 6.02 -6.42 13.00
CA SER A 96 6.09 -5.46 14.10
C SER A 96 5.50 -4.10 13.69
N ASN A 97 5.81 -3.63 12.49
CA ASN A 97 5.26 -2.38 11.98
C ASN A 97 3.72 -2.46 11.82
N ALA A 98 3.21 -3.56 11.25
CA ALA A 98 1.77 -3.76 11.08
C ALA A 98 1.03 -3.85 12.43
N GLN A 99 1.61 -4.53 13.42
CA GLN A 99 1.03 -4.64 14.78
C GLN A 99 0.96 -3.29 15.48
N VAL A 100 2.06 -2.52 15.48
CA VAL A 100 2.10 -1.19 16.07
C VAL A 100 1.08 -0.27 15.40
N LEU A 101 1.00 -0.27 14.08
CA LEU A 101 0.04 0.56 13.37
C LEU A 101 -1.41 0.14 13.60
N LYS A 102 -1.67 -1.15 13.76
CA LYS A 102 -3.00 -1.66 14.12
C LYS A 102 -3.48 -1.03 15.42
N GLU A 103 -2.65 -1.03 16.44
CA GLU A 103 -2.97 -0.46 17.76
C GLU A 103 -3.03 1.06 17.69
N TYR A 104 -2.02 1.68 17.10
CA TYR A 104 -1.85 3.14 17.08
C TYR A 104 -2.92 3.87 16.27
N TRP A 105 -3.42 3.24 15.21
CA TRP A 105 -4.53 3.75 14.39
C TRP A 105 -5.89 3.21 14.83
N GLY A 106 -5.90 2.43 15.90
CA GLY A 106 -7.12 1.91 16.51
C GLY A 106 -7.98 1.11 15.55
N TRP A 107 -7.38 0.16 14.81
CA TRP A 107 -8.15 -0.74 13.96
C TRP A 107 -9.15 -1.54 14.78
N LYS A 108 -10.37 -1.66 14.29
CA LYS A 108 -11.49 -2.32 14.98
C LYS A 108 -12.01 -3.50 14.17
N PRO A 109 -12.54 -4.53 14.85
CA PRO A 109 -13.33 -5.55 14.16
C PRO A 109 -14.47 -4.90 13.33
N GLY A 110 -14.63 -5.36 12.09
CA GLY A 110 -15.61 -4.79 11.18
C GLY A 110 -15.15 -3.58 10.37
N ASP A 111 -13.93 -3.10 10.56
CA ASP A 111 -13.38 -2.07 9.69
C ASP A 111 -13.35 -2.52 8.22
N VAL A 112 -13.62 -1.57 7.33
CA VAL A 112 -13.60 -1.76 5.88
C VAL A 112 -12.67 -0.72 5.26
N LEU A 113 -11.61 -1.19 4.61
CA LEU A 113 -10.64 -0.35 3.92
C LEU A 113 -11.02 -0.15 2.45
N ILE A 114 -11.12 1.10 1.98
CA ILE A 114 -11.03 1.37 0.54
C ILE A 114 -9.54 1.36 0.17
N HIS A 115 -9.15 0.35 -0.60
CA HIS A 115 -7.78 0.18 -1.07
C HIS A 115 -7.66 0.63 -2.52
N ALA A 116 -7.11 1.83 -2.73
CA ALA A 116 -6.91 2.45 -4.06
C ALA A 116 -5.44 2.83 -4.31
N LEU A 117 -4.54 2.42 -3.42
CA LEU A 117 -3.10 2.66 -3.53
C LEU A 117 -2.44 1.58 -4.39
N PRO A 118 -1.40 1.94 -5.17
CA PRO A 118 -0.64 0.94 -5.91
C PRO A 118 0.14 0.01 -4.95
N ILE A 119 0.05 -1.30 -5.20
CA ILE A 119 0.73 -2.32 -4.38
C ILE A 119 2.22 -2.53 -4.72
N PHE A 120 2.75 -1.81 -5.70
CA PHE A 120 4.19 -1.78 -5.94
C PHE A 120 4.94 -0.76 -5.06
N HIS A 121 4.21 -0.01 -4.23
CA HIS A 121 4.75 0.87 -3.21
C HIS A 121 4.47 0.34 -1.81
N VAL A 122 5.42 0.58 -0.89
CA VAL A 122 5.31 0.18 0.53
C VAL A 122 4.00 0.63 1.18
N HIS A 123 3.51 1.81 0.84
CA HIS A 123 2.26 2.35 1.38
C HIS A 123 1.06 1.46 1.04
N GLY A 124 0.90 1.08 -0.22
CA GLY A 124 -0.20 0.20 -0.63
C GLY A 124 -0.01 -1.23 -0.15
N LEU A 125 1.20 -1.79 -0.29
CA LEU A 125 1.47 -3.20 0.00
C LEU A 125 1.62 -3.48 1.50
N PHE A 126 2.53 -2.77 2.18
CA PHE A 126 2.92 -3.11 3.55
C PHE A 126 2.29 -2.23 4.64
N VAL A 127 1.56 -1.18 4.27
CA VAL A 127 0.83 -0.38 5.25
C VAL A 127 -0.68 -0.61 5.13
N ALA A 128 -1.26 -0.33 3.98
CA ALA A 128 -2.71 -0.44 3.79
C ALA A 128 -3.18 -1.90 3.76
N LEU A 129 -2.58 -2.73 2.90
CA LEU A 129 -2.96 -4.13 2.76
C LEU A 129 -2.65 -4.92 4.04
N HIS A 130 -1.43 -4.80 4.60
CA HIS A 130 -1.08 -5.51 5.84
C HIS A 130 -1.94 -5.07 7.03
N GLY A 131 -2.27 -3.76 7.14
CA GLY A 131 -3.18 -3.27 8.17
C GLY A 131 -4.55 -3.95 8.10
N ALA A 132 -5.10 -4.07 6.90
CA ALA A 132 -6.37 -4.77 6.70
C ALA A 132 -6.26 -6.28 6.99
N LEU A 133 -5.19 -6.94 6.52
CA LEU A 133 -4.99 -8.38 6.72
C LEU A 133 -4.80 -8.74 8.21
N ILE A 134 -3.93 -8.03 8.93
CA ILE A 134 -3.67 -8.32 10.35
C ILE A 134 -4.89 -8.04 11.24
N ASN A 135 -5.79 -7.18 10.77
CA ASN A 135 -7.05 -6.90 11.46
C ASN A 135 -8.19 -7.82 11.04
N GLY A 136 -8.05 -8.61 9.97
CA GLY A 136 -9.13 -9.39 9.38
C GLY A 136 -10.21 -8.51 8.74
N SER A 137 -9.84 -7.35 8.21
CA SER A 137 -10.75 -6.36 7.64
C SER A 137 -11.14 -6.67 6.20
N LYS A 138 -12.38 -6.35 5.85
CA LYS A 138 -12.83 -6.31 4.46
C LYS A 138 -12.10 -5.19 3.71
N MET A 139 -11.79 -5.44 2.44
CA MET A 139 -11.27 -4.42 1.54
C MET A 139 -12.21 -4.19 0.36
N VAL A 140 -12.51 -2.93 0.08
CA VAL A 140 -13.07 -2.48 -1.19
C VAL A 140 -11.88 -2.19 -2.09
N TRP A 141 -11.53 -3.17 -2.92
CA TRP A 141 -10.35 -3.12 -3.77
C TRP A 141 -10.65 -2.37 -5.07
N LEU A 142 -9.86 -1.35 -5.36
CA LEU A 142 -9.91 -0.60 -6.60
C LEU A 142 -8.58 -0.79 -7.35
N SER A 143 -8.65 -1.27 -8.58
CA SER A 143 -7.45 -1.51 -9.42
C SER A 143 -6.66 -0.23 -9.71
N LYS A 144 -7.36 0.91 -9.69
CA LYS A 144 -6.79 2.25 -9.81
C LYS A 144 -7.65 3.25 -9.04
N PHE A 145 -7.04 4.35 -8.63
CA PHE A 145 -7.77 5.44 -7.99
C PHE A 145 -8.68 6.16 -9.00
N ASP A 146 -9.97 6.17 -8.69
CA ASP A 146 -11.00 6.97 -9.34
C ASP A 146 -11.76 7.74 -8.26
N PRO A 147 -11.69 9.09 -8.23
CA PRO A 147 -12.29 9.87 -7.15
C PRO A 147 -13.80 9.70 -7.06
N LYS A 148 -14.50 9.62 -8.20
CA LYS A 148 -15.95 9.41 -8.23
C LYS A 148 -16.34 8.05 -7.67
N LEU A 149 -15.57 7.01 -8.01
CA LEU A 149 -15.79 5.67 -7.49
C LEU A 149 -15.49 5.61 -5.98
N VAL A 150 -14.38 6.22 -5.54
CA VAL A 150 -14.06 6.30 -4.11
C VAL A 150 -15.19 6.97 -3.35
N VAL A 151 -15.66 8.15 -3.79
CA VAL A 151 -16.76 8.87 -3.11
C VAL A 151 -18.02 8.01 -3.01
N ARG A 152 -18.38 7.27 -4.06
CA ARG A 152 -19.53 6.33 -4.03
C ARG A 152 -19.33 5.19 -3.03
N LYS A 153 -18.08 4.81 -2.73
CA LYS A 153 -17.75 3.71 -1.82
C LYS A 153 -17.54 4.13 -0.36
N LEU A 154 -17.38 5.43 -0.08
CA LEU A 154 -17.22 5.93 1.28
C LEU A 154 -18.33 5.47 2.25
N PRO A 155 -19.62 5.45 1.89
CA PRO A 155 -20.67 4.98 2.80
C PRO A 155 -20.56 3.51 3.23
N GLU A 156 -19.82 2.69 2.46
CA GLU A 156 -19.60 1.26 2.74
C GLU A 156 -18.32 0.99 3.53
N ALA A 157 -17.53 2.03 3.81
CA ALA A 157 -16.19 1.91 4.36
C ALA A 157 -16.01 2.68 5.67
N THR A 158 -14.92 2.38 6.37
CA THR A 158 -14.54 3.04 7.62
C THR A 158 -13.13 3.63 7.59
N VAL A 159 -12.28 3.14 6.69
CA VAL A 159 -10.87 3.54 6.57
C VAL A 159 -10.52 3.85 5.12
N PHE A 160 -9.82 4.96 4.91
CA PHE A 160 -9.22 5.31 3.62
C PHE A 160 -7.79 5.78 3.83
N MET A 161 -6.89 5.27 3.00
CA MET A 161 -5.49 5.69 2.98
C MET A 161 -5.14 6.23 1.60
N GLY A 162 -4.47 7.38 1.57
CA GLY A 162 -4.10 8.04 0.32
C GLY A 162 -2.83 8.87 0.45
N VAL A 163 -2.27 9.26 -0.69
CA VAL A 163 -1.28 10.33 -0.77
C VAL A 163 -2.01 11.68 -0.85
N PRO A 164 -1.40 12.82 -0.48
CA PRO A 164 -2.07 14.12 -0.47
C PRO A 164 -2.82 14.48 -1.74
N THR A 165 -2.26 14.14 -2.92
CA THR A 165 -2.91 14.40 -4.21
C THR A 165 -4.24 13.66 -4.39
N LEU A 166 -4.45 12.52 -3.74
CA LEU A 166 -5.73 11.82 -3.77
C LEU A 166 -6.79 12.59 -3.00
N TYR A 167 -6.44 13.19 -1.87
CA TYR A 167 -7.34 14.05 -1.09
C TYR A 167 -7.74 15.30 -1.85
N VAL A 168 -6.80 15.97 -2.52
CA VAL A 168 -7.10 17.11 -3.40
C VAL A 168 -8.09 16.71 -4.50
N ARG A 169 -7.90 15.53 -5.13
CA ARG A 169 -8.82 15.03 -6.15
C ARG A 169 -10.20 14.66 -5.59
N LEU A 170 -10.27 14.16 -4.36
CA LEU A 170 -11.55 13.89 -3.69
C LEU A 170 -12.27 15.19 -3.32
N LEU A 171 -11.56 16.23 -2.90
CA LEU A 171 -12.10 17.56 -2.64
C LEU A 171 -12.72 18.20 -3.90
N ALA A 172 -12.26 17.85 -5.08
CA ALA A 172 -12.88 18.31 -6.34
C ALA A 172 -14.23 17.64 -6.65
N GLU A 173 -14.58 16.54 -5.95
CA GLU A 173 -15.83 15.82 -6.21
C GLU A 173 -17.01 16.44 -5.45
N PRO A 174 -18.09 16.87 -6.13
CA PRO A 174 -19.26 17.43 -5.46
C PRO A 174 -19.95 16.46 -4.48
N GLY A 175 -19.84 15.16 -4.75
CA GLY A 175 -20.42 14.11 -3.90
C GLY A 175 -19.67 13.88 -2.57
N LEU A 176 -18.52 14.48 -2.34
CA LEU A 176 -17.82 14.42 -1.06
C LEU A 176 -18.54 15.33 -0.05
N THR A 177 -19.41 14.76 0.74
CA THR A 177 -20.25 15.45 1.73
C THR A 177 -20.07 14.80 3.11
N LYS A 178 -20.52 15.49 4.17
CA LYS A 178 -20.56 14.90 5.53
C LYS A 178 -21.38 13.62 5.58
N GLU A 179 -22.45 13.54 4.80
CA GLU A 179 -23.28 12.33 4.70
C GLU A 179 -22.55 11.18 4.02
N ALA A 180 -21.81 11.45 2.95
CA ALA A 180 -21.02 10.41 2.26
C ALA A 180 -19.96 9.76 3.18
N VAL A 181 -19.41 10.52 4.13
CA VAL A 181 -18.36 10.05 5.05
C VAL A 181 -18.89 9.65 6.44
N ARG A 182 -20.19 9.57 6.65
CA ARG A 182 -20.78 9.34 7.98
C ARG A 182 -20.29 8.07 8.68
N ASN A 183 -19.96 7.03 7.92
CA ASN A 183 -19.44 5.76 8.45
C ASN A 183 -17.92 5.72 8.53
N MET A 184 -17.25 6.69 7.92
CA MET A 184 -15.80 6.79 7.96
C MET A 184 -15.32 7.21 9.34
N ARG A 185 -14.23 6.63 9.80
CA ARG A 185 -13.61 7.00 11.06
C ARG A 185 -12.14 7.39 10.92
N LEU A 186 -11.46 6.93 9.88
CA LEU A 186 -10.03 7.10 9.74
C LEU A 186 -9.64 7.44 8.29
N PHE A 187 -9.01 8.60 8.15
CA PHE A 187 -8.37 9.02 6.93
C PHE A 187 -6.88 9.21 7.19
N ILE A 188 -6.03 8.60 6.39
CA ILE A 188 -4.57 8.62 6.57
C ILE A 188 -3.90 9.16 5.31
N ALA A 189 -2.98 10.11 5.48
CA ALA A 189 -2.14 10.60 4.41
C ALA A 189 -0.65 10.39 4.70
N GLY A 190 0.13 10.23 3.63
CA GLY A 190 1.57 10.18 3.72
C GLY A 190 2.22 10.00 2.36
N SER A 191 3.53 9.72 2.35
CA SER A 191 4.40 9.63 1.16
C SER A 191 4.68 10.98 0.49
N ALA A 192 4.06 12.06 0.94
CA ALA A 192 4.33 13.45 0.56
C ALA A 192 3.78 14.38 1.66
N PRO A 193 4.26 15.65 1.77
CA PRO A 193 3.70 16.62 2.69
C PRO A 193 2.23 16.94 2.37
N LEU A 194 1.39 16.96 3.40
CA LEU A 194 0.00 17.41 3.27
C LEU A 194 -0.05 18.93 3.51
N LEU A 195 -0.57 19.66 2.54
CA LEU A 195 -0.73 21.11 2.66
C LEU A 195 -1.81 21.45 3.71
N ILE A 196 -1.58 22.50 4.47
CA ILE A 196 -2.50 22.94 5.54
C ILE A 196 -3.87 23.34 4.96
N GLU A 197 -3.89 23.89 3.76
CA GLU A 197 -5.11 24.27 3.04
C GLU A 197 -5.96 23.03 2.73
N THR A 198 -5.33 21.98 2.22
CA THR A 198 -6.00 20.70 1.94
C THR A 198 -6.55 20.07 3.23
N PHE A 199 -5.77 20.11 4.32
CA PHE A 199 -6.20 19.58 5.61
C PHE A 199 -7.41 20.36 6.16
N ASN A 200 -7.38 21.69 6.10
CA ASN A 200 -8.45 22.56 6.60
C ASN A 200 -9.74 22.41 5.76
N GLU A 201 -9.62 22.41 4.43
CA GLU A 201 -10.76 22.21 3.51
C GLU A 201 -11.39 20.82 3.72
N TRP A 202 -10.55 19.77 3.87
CA TRP A 202 -11.04 18.43 4.17
C TRP A 202 -11.87 18.39 5.46
N ARG A 203 -11.33 18.99 6.53
CA ARG A 203 -12.01 19.05 7.82
C ARG A 203 -13.32 19.83 7.77
N GLU A 204 -13.33 20.97 7.11
CA GLU A 204 -14.53 21.80 6.96
C GLU A 204 -15.63 21.03 6.20
N ARG A 205 -15.25 20.40 5.09
CA ARG A 205 -16.18 19.75 4.20
C ARG A 205 -16.70 18.40 4.73
N THR A 206 -15.87 17.63 5.39
CA THR A 206 -16.20 16.27 5.84
C THR A 206 -16.48 16.17 7.34
N GLY A 207 -15.96 17.07 8.14
CA GLY A 207 -15.93 16.98 9.60
C GLY A 207 -14.84 16.06 10.14
N HIS A 208 -14.06 15.41 9.29
CA HIS A 208 -12.95 14.52 9.66
C HIS A 208 -11.60 15.20 9.50
N THR A 209 -10.64 14.79 10.32
CA THR A 209 -9.23 15.14 10.13
C THR A 209 -8.50 14.06 9.33
N ILE A 210 -7.46 14.47 8.63
CA ILE A 210 -6.53 13.54 7.98
C ILE A 210 -5.37 13.30 8.94
N LEU A 211 -5.15 12.04 9.31
CA LEU A 211 -4.01 11.61 10.10
C LEU A 211 -2.78 11.51 9.20
N GLU A 212 -1.73 12.23 9.55
CA GLU A 212 -0.48 12.18 8.81
C GLU A 212 0.51 11.22 9.42
N ARG A 213 1.29 10.63 8.56
CA ARG A 213 2.36 9.71 8.91
C ARG A 213 3.54 9.89 7.95
N TYR A 214 4.74 9.51 8.40
CA TYR A 214 5.96 9.51 7.63
C TYR A 214 6.63 8.14 7.67
N GLY A 215 7.18 7.74 6.53
CA GLY A 215 7.96 6.52 6.36
C GLY A 215 8.60 6.48 4.98
N MET A 216 9.42 5.49 4.75
CA MET A 216 10.11 5.25 3.48
C MET A 216 10.17 3.74 3.20
N SER A 217 10.58 3.36 2.00
CA SER A 217 10.62 1.93 1.61
C SER A 217 11.51 1.09 2.52
N GLU A 218 12.60 1.66 3.01
CA GLU A 218 13.59 0.99 3.87
C GLU A 218 13.09 0.75 5.31
N THR A 219 12.07 1.50 5.75
CA THR A 219 11.64 1.49 7.16
C THR A 219 10.14 1.25 7.35
N ILE A 220 9.39 1.16 6.26
CA ILE A 220 7.93 1.09 6.20
C ILE A 220 7.35 2.36 6.83
N MET A 221 7.03 2.36 8.14
CA MET A 221 6.50 3.50 8.86
C MET A 221 7.39 3.85 10.04
N LEU A 222 7.83 5.11 10.11
CA LEU A 222 8.68 5.63 11.17
C LEU A 222 7.92 6.42 12.20
N THR A 223 7.06 7.34 11.75
CA THR A 223 6.31 8.22 12.63
C THR A 223 4.86 8.35 12.15
N SER A 224 3.96 8.55 13.06
CA SER A 224 2.55 8.81 12.77
C SER A 224 1.93 9.66 13.84
N ASN A 225 0.96 10.47 13.45
CA ASN A 225 0.06 11.10 14.38
C ASN A 225 -0.85 10.03 15.01
N PRO A 226 -1.20 10.15 16.30
CA PRO A 226 -2.07 9.19 16.96
C PRO A 226 -3.53 9.33 16.50
N TYR A 227 -4.28 8.24 16.60
CA TYR A 227 -5.70 8.23 16.29
C TYR A 227 -6.55 8.91 17.35
N ALA A 228 -6.12 8.94 18.63
CA ALA A 228 -6.87 9.51 19.73
C ALA A 228 -7.23 10.98 19.48
N ALA A 229 -8.51 11.33 19.70
CA ALA A 229 -9.05 12.64 19.34
C ALA A 229 -8.33 13.82 20.04
N ASP A 230 -7.95 13.63 21.30
CA ASP A 230 -7.38 14.70 22.15
C ASP A 230 -5.99 15.15 21.68
N THR A 231 -5.22 14.25 21.08
CA THR A 231 -3.87 14.55 20.57
C THR A 231 -3.89 15.18 19.18
N ARG A 232 -4.95 15.01 18.40
CA ARG A 232 -5.09 15.62 17.05
C ARG A 232 -5.35 17.13 17.10
N HIS A 233 -5.93 17.65 18.18
CA HIS A 233 -6.15 19.09 18.36
C HIS A 233 -4.86 19.84 18.73
N GLY A 234 -3.94 19.20 19.47
CA GLY A 234 -2.65 19.80 19.85
C GLY A 234 -1.70 20.03 18.68
N GLN A 235 -1.72 19.13 17.68
CA GLN A 235 -0.83 19.22 16.52
C GLN A 235 -1.15 20.36 15.55
N GLN A 236 -2.35 20.94 15.61
CA GLN A 236 -2.70 22.14 14.83
C GLN A 236 -2.03 23.42 15.39
N ALA A 237 -1.64 23.43 16.66
CA ALA A 237 -0.96 24.57 17.26
C ALA A 237 0.51 24.64 16.85
N GLU A 238 1.17 23.50 16.72
CA GLU A 238 2.60 23.44 16.34
C GLU A 238 2.86 23.80 14.86
N ARG A 239 1.89 23.55 13.96
CA ARG A 239 1.99 23.92 12.54
C ARG A 239 1.81 25.41 12.26
N ARG A 240 1.34 26.20 13.25
CA ARG A 240 1.14 27.66 13.11
C ARG A 240 2.37 28.47 13.48
N GLY A 241 3.44 27.84 13.95
CA GLY A 241 4.66 28.46 14.44
C GLY A 241 5.93 28.17 13.68
N GLY A 242 5.85 27.60 12.47
CA GLY A 242 7.00 27.29 11.62
C GLY A 242 6.95 28.04 10.30
#